data_d43ee284b79b1b9742473f630bbf41fd
#
_entry.id   d43ee284b79b1b9742473f630bbf41fd
#
_cell.length_a   1.000
_cell.length_b   1.000
_cell.length_c   1.000
_cell.angle_alpha   90.00
_cell.angle_beta   90.00
_cell.angle_gamma   90.00
#
_symmetry.space_group_name_H-M   'P 1'
#
loop_
_entity.id
_entity.type
_entity.pdbx_description
1 polymer ?
#
loop_
_entity_poly.entity_id
_entity_poly.type
_entity_poly.pdbx_seq_one_letter_code
_entity_poly.pdbx_strand_id
1 'polypeptide(L)'
;MDIPLGLTFDDVLLRPAESDIVPSQADTRTRLTREIGLNIPVISSAMDTVTEADMAIVMAQMGGIGVLHRNLTVEQQCAAVRAVKRFESGMVVNPITISPDSTLGEAQALMQQHRISGIPVVEAGGKLVGILTNRDVRFADNPAQPVRELMTHENLATVQLGVGQEEARRLLHQRRIEKLLVVDNAFHCIGLITVKDIEKAVTFPNATKDAAGRLRVAAATTVGDKGFERTEALLDAECDVIIIDTAHGHNRDVARAVERVKKLSNSAQVIAGNVATAEATRALINAGADAIKIGIGPGSICTTRIVAGVGVPQLTAVMESAEEADKSGVPVIADGGLRTSGDAAKARAAGASTIMVGSLLAGTEEAPGETFLYQGRAYKSYRGMGSVGAMARGSADRYFQQDIKDQMKLVPEGIEGQVPYKGPAKDVIHQLVGGIKAAMGYTGSRSIDDLRTRAQFVRITNAGLQESHVHDVTITREAPNYPTR
;
A
#
# COMPACT_ATOMS: atom_id res chain seq x y z
N MET A 1 24.71 19.96 -29.94
CA MET A 1 24.12 19.37 -28.69
C MET A 1 23.68 17.96 -29.06
N ASP A 2 24.20 16.95 -28.41
CA ASP A 2 23.75 15.59 -28.58
C ASP A 2 22.50 15.40 -27.72
N ILE A 3 21.40 14.95 -28.35
CA ILE A 3 20.11 14.73 -27.67
C ILE A 3 19.89 13.23 -27.56
N PRO A 4 19.99 12.65 -26.34
CA PRO A 4 19.82 11.21 -26.15
C PRO A 4 18.39 10.76 -26.44
N LEU A 5 18.23 9.52 -26.90
CA LEU A 5 16.93 8.91 -27.15
C LEU A 5 16.36 8.36 -25.83
N GLY A 6 15.20 8.88 -25.43
CA GLY A 6 14.42 8.32 -24.32
C GLY A 6 13.39 7.30 -24.79
N LEU A 7 13.29 6.16 -24.09
CA LEU A 7 12.37 5.07 -24.40
C LEU A 7 11.29 4.92 -23.32
N THR A 8 10.06 4.59 -23.76
CA THR A 8 8.96 4.18 -22.88
C THR A 8 8.66 2.68 -23.03
N PHE A 9 7.68 2.17 -22.28
CA PHE A 9 7.34 0.73 -22.31
C PHE A 9 6.83 0.27 -23.69
N ASP A 10 6.22 1.14 -24.47
CA ASP A 10 5.74 0.82 -25.83
C ASP A 10 6.86 0.67 -26.87
N ASP A 11 8.05 1.17 -26.59
CA ASP A 11 9.18 1.12 -27.53
C ASP A 11 9.92 -0.20 -27.49
N VAL A 12 9.58 -1.11 -26.56
CA VAL A 12 10.32 -2.35 -26.33
C VAL A 12 9.40 -3.54 -26.03
N LEU A 13 9.90 -4.74 -26.29
CA LEU A 13 9.37 -5.99 -25.77
C LEU A 13 10.49 -6.77 -25.06
N LEU A 14 10.10 -7.67 -24.13
CA LEU A 14 11.02 -8.66 -23.55
C LEU A 14 11.19 -9.81 -24.52
N ARG A 15 12.43 -10.23 -24.76
CA ARG A 15 12.72 -11.40 -25.60
C ARG A 15 12.44 -12.67 -24.82
N PRO A 16 11.71 -13.65 -25.41
CA PRO A 16 11.59 -14.97 -24.81
C PRO A 16 12.96 -15.64 -24.72
N ALA A 17 13.16 -16.43 -23.67
CA ALA A 17 14.39 -17.17 -23.43
C ALA A 17 14.05 -18.61 -23.01
N GLU A 18 15.09 -19.46 -22.96
CA GLU A 18 14.94 -20.82 -22.42
C GLU A 18 14.42 -20.78 -21.00
N SER A 19 13.39 -21.57 -20.72
CA SER A 19 12.70 -21.59 -19.44
C SER A 19 12.46 -23.03 -18.97
N ASP A 20 12.77 -23.27 -17.72
CA ASP A 20 12.50 -24.51 -16.99
C ASP A 20 11.45 -24.32 -15.90
N ILE A 21 10.74 -23.19 -15.90
CA ILE A 21 9.67 -22.86 -14.96
C ILE A 21 8.36 -22.55 -15.65
N VAL A 22 7.26 -22.80 -14.95
CA VAL A 22 5.92 -22.31 -15.29
C VAL A 22 5.53 -21.11 -14.42
N PRO A 23 4.58 -20.27 -14.83
CA PRO A 23 4.20 -19.06 -14.10
C PRO A 23 3.85 -19.28 -12.62
N SER A 24 3.29 -20.45 -12.26
CA SER A 24 2.95 -20.80 -10.88
C SER A 24 4.17 -20.98 -9.96
N GLN A 25 5.35 -21.26 -10.53
CA GLN A 25 6.61 -21.44 -9.81
C GLN A 25 7.41 -20.16 -9.65
N ALA A 26 6.99 -19.08 -10.32
CA ALA A 26 7.67 -17.81 -10.27
C ALA A 26 7.50 -17.13 -8.88
N ASP A 27 8.62 -16.77 -8.25
CA ASP A 27 8.65 -16.05 -6.97
C ASP A 27 8.62 -14.54 -7.21
N THR A 28 7.54 -13.90 -6.77
CA THR A 28 7.31 -12.46 -6.94
C THR A 28 7.77 -11.62 -5.75
N ARG A 29 8.38 -12.24 -4.73
CA ARG A 29 8.93 -11.51 -3.59
C ARG A 29 10.00 -10.52 -4.02
N THR A 30 10.00 -9.37 -3.36
CA THR A 30 10.89 -8.26 -3.72
C THR A 30 11.16 -7.36 -2.52
N ARG A 31 12.05 -6.38 -2.68
CA ARG A 31 12.32 -5.36 -1.66
C ARG A 31 11.58 -4.07 -1.99
N LEU A 32 10.92 -3.50 -0.98
CA LEU A 32 10.35 -2.15 -1.03
C LEU A 32 11.37 -1.09 -0.63
N THR A 33 12.04 -1.34 0.49
CA THR A 33 13.11 -0.52 1.04
C THR A 33 14.32 -1.41 1.33
N ARG A 34 15.36 -0.87 1.95
CA ARG A 34 16.52 -1.66 2.37
C ARG A 34 16.13 -2.80 3.33
N GLU A 35 15.13 -2.57 4.19
CA GLU A 35 14.75 -3.51 5.27
C GLU A 35 13.37 -4.15 5.08
N ILE A 36 12.48 -3.54 4.29
CA ILE A 36 11.11 -4.03 4.11
C ILE A 36 11.00 -4.79 2.80
N GLY A 37 10.61 -6.07 2.89
CA GLY A 37 10.21 -6.90 1.75
C GLY A 37 8.71 -6.86 1.48
N LEU A 38 8.32 -7.14 0.24
CA LEU A 38 6.95 -7.39 -0.20
C LEU A 38 6.86 -8.77 -0.84
N ASN A 39 5.69 -9.40 -0.77
CA ASN A 39 5.42 -10.70 -1.39
C ASN A 39 4.96 -10.58 -2.86
N ILE A 40 4.47 -9.40 -3.26
CA ILE A 40 4.24 -9.02 -4.66
C ILE A 40 4.85 -7.64 -4.94
N PRO A 41 5.31 -7.36 -6.17
CA PRO A 41 6.02 -6.12 -6.47
C PRO A 41 5.09 -4.92 -6.75
N VAL A 42 3.96 -4.83 -6.07
CA VAL A 42 2.90 -3.84 -6.38
C VAL A 42 2.61 -2.93 -5.19
N ILE A 43 2.56 -1.62 -5.45
CA ILE A 43 2.24 -0.57 -4.48
C ILE A 43 1.09 0.27 -5.03
N SER A 44 0.09 0.63 -4.22
CA SER A 44 -0.92 1.60 -4.65
C SER A 44 -0.46 3.05 -4.44
N SER A 45 -0.80 3.93 -5.37
CA SER A 45 -0.31 5.32 -5.38
C SER A 45 -0.97 6.19 -4.30
N ALA A 46 -0.21 7.17 -3.80
CA ALA A 46 -0.64 8.16 -2.82
C ALA A 46 -1.55 9.22 -3.44
N MET A 47 -2.71 8.81 -3.96
CA MET A 47 -3.67 9.70 -4.62
C MET A 47 -5.03 9.61 -3.92
N ASP A 48 -5.70 10.76 -3.80
CA ASP A 48 -6.97 10.90 -3.09
C ASP A 48 -8.18 10.25 -3.79
N THR A 49 -7.96 9.66 -4.95
CA THR A 49 -8.91 8.81 -5.70
C THR A 49 -8.39 7.37 -5.87
N VAL A 50 -7.36 6.97 -5.12
CA VAL A 50 -6.78 5.61 -5.22
C VAL A 50 -6.63 4.95 -3.85
N THR A 51 -5.96 5.59 -2.89
CA THR A 51 -5.54 4.89 -1.65
C THR A 51 -5.96 5.61 -0.38
N GLU A 52 -6.95 5.07 0.27
CA GLU A 52 -7.27 5.27 1.69
C GLU A 52 -7.19 3.93 2.44
N ALA A 53 -7.75 3.83 3.64
CA ALA A 53 -7.59 2.67 4.52
C ALA A 53 -8.00 1.34 3.86
N ASP A 54 -9.13 1.29 3.16
CA ASP A 54 -9.66 0.06 2.56
C ASP A 54 -8.73 -0.47 1.45
N MET A 55 -8.25 0.40 0.56
CA MET A 55 -7.27 0.05 -0.45
C MET A 55 -5.95 -0.38 0.18
N ALA A 56 -5.47 0.31 1.24
CA ALA A 56 -4.23 -0.05 1.91
C ALA A 56 -4.32 -1.44 2.56
N ILE A 57 -5.47 -1.79 3.13
CA ILE A 57 -5.74 -3.11 3.69
C ILE A 57 -5.65 -4.19 2.61
N VAL A 58 -6.39 -4.04 1.52
CA VAL A 58 -6.38 -5.03 0.42
C VAL A 58 -5.00 -5.17 -0.18
N MET A 59 -4.29 -4.07 -0.41
CA MET A 59 -2.92 -4.10 -0.91
C MET A 59 -1.99 -4.93 -0.02
N ALA A 60 -2.04 -4.70 1.29
CA ALA A 60 -1.24 -5.46 2.25
C ALA A 60 -1.65 -6.94 2.34
N GLN A 61 -2.96 -7.24 2.32
CA GLN A 61 -3.48 -8.61 2.27
C GLN A 61 -3.00 -9.39 1.05
N MET A 62 -2.95 -8.74 -0.11
CA MET A 62 -2.47 -9.35 -1.35
C MET A 62 -0.95 -9.49 -1.42
N GLY A 63 -0.21 -8.95 -0.45
CA GLY A 63 1.24 -9.05 -0.36
C GLY A 63 2.02 -7.85 -0.89
N GLY A 64 1.32 -6.78 -1.26
CA GLY A 64 1.88 -5.47 -1.59
C GLY A 64 1.85 -4.50 -0.41
N ILE A 65 1.73 -3.20 -0.68
CA ILE A 65 1.53 -2.15 0.33
C ILE A 65 0.74 -0.98 -0.26
N GLY A 66 -0.16 -0.40 0.53
CA GLY A 66 -0.87 0.81 0.16
C GLY A 66 -0.19 2.06 0.71
N VAL A 67 -0.23 3.16 -0.07
CA VAL A 67 0.30 4.45 0.33
C VAL A 67 -0.83 5.44 0.57
N LEU A 68 -1.08 5.77 1.82
CA LEU A 68 -2.10 6.74 2.21
C LEU A 68 -1.73 8.14 1.71
N HIS A 69 -2.66 8.79 1.01
CA HIS A 69 -2.43 10.13 0.46
C HIS A 69 -2.46 11.20 1.56
N ARG A 70 -1.90 12.38 1.27
CA ARG A 70 -1.78 13.49 2.21
C ARG A 70 -2.82 14.61 2.08
N ASN A 71 -3.80 14.46 1.19
CA ASN A 71 -4.98 15.37 1.13
C ASN A 71 -5.97 15.13 2.29
N LEU A 72 -5.58 14.33 3.27
CA LEU A 72 -6.21 14.15 4.57
C LEU A 72 -5.58 15.10 5.58
N THR A 73 -6.31 15.45 6.65
CA THR A 73 -5.67 16.08 7.82
C THR A 73 -4.68 15.09 8.45
N VAL A 74 -3.78 15.58 9.31
CA VAL A 74 -2.82 14.70 10.01
C VAL A 74 -3.56 13.64 10.83
N GLU A 75 -4.61 14.06 11.55
CA GLU A 75 -5.44 13.20 12.39
C GLU A 75 -6.15 12.12 11.57
N GLN A 76 -6.73 12.49 10.42
CA GLN A 76 -7.42 11.55 9.53
C GLN A 76 -6.43 10.53 8.93
N GLN A 77 -5.26 10.98 8.50
CA GLN A 77 -4.23 10.09 7.94
C GLN A 77 -3.68 9.14 9.01
N CYS A 78 -3.42 9.61 10.22
CA CYS A 78 -3.04 8.76 11.35
C CYS A 78 -4.16 7.78 11.76
N ALA A 79 -5.42 8.20 11.71
CA ALA A 79 -6.56 7.30 11.93
C ALA A 79 -6.62 6.19 10.88
N ALA A 80 -6.36 6.50 9.60
CA ALA A 80 -6.27 5.52 8.54
C ALA A 80 -5.09 4.53 8.74
N VAL A 81 -3.91 5.03 9.15
CA VAL A 81 -2.77 4.15 9.54
C VAL A 81 -3.20 3.18 10.64
N ARG A 82 -3.79 3.69 11.73
CA ARG A 82 -4.24 2.84 12.85
C ARG A 82 -5.33 1.86 12.43
N ALA A 83 -6.21 2.23 11.48
CA ALA A 83 -7.22 1.32 10.94
C ALA A 83 -6.57 0.13 10.22
N VAL A 84 -5.57 0.37 9.36
CA VAL A 84 -4.80 -0.69 8.69
C VAL A 84 -4.06 -1.57 9.70
N LYS A 85 -3.37 -0.95 10.68
CA LYS A 85 -2.61 -1.69 11.71
C LYS A 85 -3.50 -2.57 12.61
N ARG A 86 -4.74 -2.17 12.86
CA ARG A 86 -5.72 -2.96 13.62
C ARG A 86 -6.40 -4.05 12.79
N PHE A 87 -6.37 -3.92 11.47
CA PHE A 87 -7.01 -4.87 10.58
C PHE A 87 -6.13 -6.12 10.45
N GLU A 88 -6.60 -7.27 10.92
CA GLU A 88 -5.93 -8.58 10.80
C GLU A 88 -4.54 -8.70 11.44
N SER A 89 -4.43 -8.31 12.68
CA SER A 89 -3.16 -8.53 13.40
C SER A 89 -2.83 -10.01 13.70
N GLY A 90 -3.68 -10.97 13.28
CA GLY A 90 -3.57 -12.39 13.71
C GLY A 90 -3.74 -12.54 15.22
N MET A 91 -3.44 -11.47 15.93
CA MET A 91 -3.64 -11.20 17.32
C MET A 91 -3.89 -9.69 17.48
N VAL A 92 -4.97 -9.31 18.09
CA VAL A 92 -5.21 -7.91 18.48
C VAL A 92 -4.23 -7.57 19.60
N VAL A 93 -3.20 -6.79 19.31
CA VAL A 93 -2.24 -6.31 20.32
C VAL A 93 -2.87 -5.16 21.09
N ASN A 94 -2.68 -5.12 22.42
CA ASN A 94 -3.29 -4.14 23.31
C ASN A 94 -4.81 -4.01 23.06
N PRO A 95 -5.58 -5.08 23.28
CA PRO A 95 -7.02 -5.07 23.03
C PRO A 95 -7.70 -4.03 23.91
N ILE A 96 -8.85 -3.54 23.44
CA ILE A 96 -9.71 -2.71 24.29
C ILE A 96 -10.14 -3.56 25.47
N THR A 97 -9.89 -3.05 26.67
CA THR A 97 -10.20 -3.72 27.94
C THR A 97 -11.23 -2.91 28.73
N ILE A 98 -11.85 -3.55 29.70
CA ILE A 98 -12.81 -2.91 30.59
C ILE A 98 -12.54 -3.34 32.04
N SER A 99 -12.88 -2.46 33.00
CA SER A 99 -12.80 -2.81 34.42
C SER A 99 -13.92 -3.77 34.84
N PRO A 100 -13.70 -4.70 35.77
CA PRO A 100 -14.77 -5.52 36.32
C PRO A 100 -15.87 -4.70 37.04
N ASP A 101 -15.54 -3.47 37.47
CA ASP A 101 -16.47 -2.56 38.14
C ASP A 101 -17.27 -1.66 37.18
N SER A 102 -16.92 -1.67 35.90
CA SER A 102 -17.70 -0.97 34.87
C SER A 102 -19.08 -1.59 34.70
N THR A 103 -20.01 -0.81 34.14
CA THR A 103 -21.38 -1.21 33.94
C THR A 103 -21.60 -1.93 32.60
N LEU A 104 -22.68 -2.70 32.48
CA LEU A 104 -23.12 -3.30 31.23
C LEU A 104 -23.33 -2.25 30.13
N GLY A 105 -23.91 -1.09 30.48
CA GLY A 105 -24.13 -0.01 29.52
C GLY A 105 -22.80 0.53 28.93
N GLU A 106 -21.77 0.71 29.73
CA GLU A 106 -20.44 1.11 29.29
C GLU A 106 -19.82 0.02 28.39
N ALA A 107 -19.95 -1.25 28.76
CA ALA A 107 -19.44 -2.35 27.95
C ALA A 107 -20.12 -2.42 26.58
N GLN A 108 -21.46 -2.28 26.52
CA GLN A 108 -22.22 -2.26 25.28
C GLN A 108 -21.87 -1.07 24.40
N ALA A 109 -21.67 0.12 25.00
CA ALA A 109 -21.22 1.30 24.26
C ALA A 109 -19.83 1.08 23.62
N LEU A 110 -18.87 0.52 24.37
CA LEU A 110 -17.55 0.16 23.84
C LEU A 110 -17.64 -0.88 22.73
N MET A 111 -18.46 -1.92 22.90
CA MET A 111 -18.67 -2.95 21.87
C MET A 111 -19.23 -2.37 20.57
N GLN A 112 -20.20 -1.45 20.68
CA GLN A 112 -20.82 -0.80 19.54
C GLN A 112 -19.86 0.19 18.87
N GLN A 113 -19.21 1.06 19.64
CA GLN A 113 -18.27 2.07 19.15
C GLN A 113 -17.12 1.43 18.37
N HIS A 114 -16.59 0.31 18.88
CA HIS A 114 -15.41 -0.35 18.30
C HIS A 114 -15.77 -1.56 17.43
N ARG A 115 -17.08 -1.88 17.25
CA ARG A 115 -17.58 -3.02 16.48
C ARG A 115 -16.94 -4.35 16.89
N ILE A 116 -16.77 -4.56 18.20
CA ILE A 116 -16.16 -5.76 18.77
C ILE A 116 -17.22 -6.61 19.49
N SER A 117 -17.03 -7.93 19.49
CA SER A 117 -17.98 -8.91 20.05
C SER A 117 -17.49 -9.50 21.38
N GLY A 118 -16.47 -8.91 21.98
CA GLY A 118 -15.95 -9.32 23.29
C GLY A 118 -14.78 -8.47 23.73
N ILE A 119 -14.71 -8.23 25.02
CA ILE A 119 -13.76 -7.35 25.67
C ILE A 119 -13.09 -8.11 26.82
N PRO A 120 -11.73 -8.19 26.86
CA PRO A 120 -11.02 -8.66 28.05
C PRO A 120 -11.31 -7.76 29.25
N VAL A 121 -11.54 -8.37 30.41
CA VAL A 121 -11.78 -7.65 31.67
C VAL A 121 -10.50 -7.68 32.48
N VAL A 122 -10.00 -6.50 32.85
CA VAL A 122 -8.73 -6.37 33.57
C VAL A 122 -8.87 -5.47 34.81
N GLU A 123 -8.12 -5.78 35.84
CA GLU A 123 -7.97 -4.92 37.02
C GLU A 123 -7.06 -3.70 36.74
N ALA A 124 -7.04 -2.78 37.69
CA ALA A 124 -6.08 -1.68 37.70
C ALA A 124 -4.65 -2.25 37.61
N GLY A 125 -3.89 -1.89 36.56
CA GLY A 125 -2.58 -2.45 36.27
C GLY A 125 -2.55 -3.46 35.12
N GLY A 126 -3.70 -3.82 34.52
CA GLY A 126 -3.77 -4.63 33.29
C GLY A 126 -3.85 -6.13 33.50
N LYS A 127 -3.89 -6.62 34.76
CA LYS A 127 -4.01 -8.04 35.09
C LYS A 127 -5.36 -8.59 34.61
N LEU A 128 -5.33 -9.65 33.84
CA LEU A 128 -6.52 -10.29 33.30
C LEU A 128 -7.33 -10.98 34.42
N VAL A 129 -8.65 -10.69 34.47
CA VAL A 129 -9.59 -11.32 35.44
C VAL A 129 -10.80 -11.95 34.77
N GLY A 130 -11.06 -11.66 33.49
CA GLY A 130 -12.20 -12.23 32.79
C GLY A 130 -12.27 -11.84 31.32
N ILE A 131 -13.33 -12.29 30.68
CA ILE A 131 -13.75 -11.85 29.34
C ILE A 131 -15.26 -11.65 29.33
N LEU A 132 -15.70 -10.54 28.73
CA LEU A 132 -17.13 -10.26 28.46
C LEU A 132 -17.39 -10.38 26.97
N THR A 133 -18.34 -11.20 26.55
CA THR A 133 -18.66 -11.44 25.13
C THR A 133 -20.13 -11.14 24.83
N ASN A 134 -20.49 -11.03 23.55
CA ASN A 134 -21.89 -10.90 23.13
C ASN A 134 -22.80 -12.03 23.67
N ARG A 135 -22.25 -13.21 23.97
CA ARG A 135 -23.00 -14.31 24.57
C ARG A 135 -23.41 -13.99 25.99
N ASP A 136 -22.50 -13.39 26.76
CA ASP A 136 -22.69 -13.06 28.17
C ASP A 136 -23.71 -11.92 28.36
N VAL A 137 -23.74 -10.95 27.41
CA VAL A 137 -24.63 -9.77 27.49
C VAL A 137 -25.93 -9.90 26.73
N ARG A 138 -26.16 -11.02 26.01
CA ARG A 138 -27.27 -11.18 25.08
C ARG A 138 -28.66 -11.00 25.73
N PHE A 139 -28.82 -11.43 26.95
CA PHE A 139 -30.08 -11.40 27.69
C PHE A 139 -30.00 -10.55 28.97
N ALA A 140 -28.93 -9.81 29.14
CA ALA A 140 -28.77 -8.87 30.25
C ALA A 140 -29.51 -7.57 29.90
N ASP A 141 -30.45 -7.16 30.77
CA ASP A 141 -31.36 -6.03 30.57
C ASP A 141 -31.14 -4.87 31.55
N ASN A 142 -30.30 -5.04 32.56
CA ASN A 142 -29.95 -3.99 33.50
C ASN A 142 -28.66 -3.25 33.13
N PRO A 143 -28.71 -2.05 32.52
CA PRO A 143 -27.53 -1.31 32.11
C PRO A 143 -26.56 -0.95 33.24
N ALA A 144 -27.05 -0.91 34.49
CA ALA A 144 -26.23 -0.58 35.66
C ALA A 144 -25.57 -1.82 36.29
N GLN A 145 -25.79 -3.02 35.76
CA GLN A 145 -25.23 -4.26 36.29
C GLN A 145 -23.70 -4.26 36.09
N PRO A 146 -22.90 -4.57 37.13
CA PRO A 146 -21.44 -4.62 37.02
C PRO A 146 -20.99 -5.75 36.08
N VAL A 147 -19.94 -5.48 35.29
CA VAL A 147 -19.32 -6.43 34.36
C VAL A 147 -18.86 -7.71 35.05
N ARG A 148 -18.38 -7.62 36.31
CA ARG A 148 -17.94 -8.77 37.13
C ARG A 148 -19.00 -9.86 37.31
N GLU A 149 -20.28 -9.48 37.29
CA GLU A 149 -21.39 -10.43 37.46
C GLU A 149 -21.76 -11.14 36.15
N LEU A 150 -21.34 -10.59 35.00
CA LEU A 150 -21.68 -11.10 33.67
C LEU A 150 -20.49 -11.77 32.98
N MET A 151 -19.27 -11.39 33.32
CA MET A 151 -18.07 -11.88 32.66
C MET A 151 -17.82 -13.38 32.94
N THR A 152 -17.24 -14.07 31.96
CA THR A 152 -16.61 -15.37 32.19
C THR A 152 -15.27 -15.15 32.89
N HIS A 153 -15.08 -15.71 34.09
CA HIS A 153 -13.86 -15.55 34.90
C HIS A 153 -13.21 -16.90 35.25
N GLU A 154 -13.93 -18.01 35.15
CA GLU A 154 -13.39 -19.34 35.39
C GLU A 154 -12.89 -19.98 34.09
N ASN A 155 -11.81 -20.79 34.21
CA ASN A 155 -11.25 -21.55 33.09
C ASN A 155 -10.96 -20.70 31.83
N LEU A 156 -10.47 -19.49 32.03
CA LEU A 156 -10.12 -18.59 30.93
C LEU A 156 -9.16 -19.28 29.95
N ALA A 157 -9.48 -19.18 28.67
CA ALA A 157 -8.60 -19.69 27.60
C ALA A 157 -7.51 -18.67 27.33
N THR A 158 -6.34 -18.91 27.89
CA THR A 158 -5.16 -18.04 27.72
C THR A 158 -4.03 -18.76 27.02
N VAL A 159 -3.21 -18.00 26.31
CA VAL A 159 -1.95 -18.42 25.67
C VAL A 159 -0.88 -17.38 25.91
N GLN A 160 0.38 -17.79 25.79
CA GLN A 160 1.53 -16.88 25.87
C GLN A 160 1.78 -16.20 24.51
N LEU A 161 2.50 -15.07 24.54
CA LEU A 161 2.96 -14.40 23.32
C LEU A 161 3.81 -15.36 22.48
N GLY A 162 3.55 -15.39 21.16
CA GLY A 162 4.29 -16.25 20.23
C GLY A 162 3.68 -17.64 20.02
N VAL A 163 2.47 -17.89 20.54
CA VAL A 163 1.72 -19.12 20.22
C VAL A 163 1.58 -19.31 18.71
N GLY A 164 1.86 -20.52 18.20
CA GLY A 164 1.69 -20.85 16.79
C GLY A 164 0.21 -20.85 16.35
N GLN A 165 -0.07 -20.49 15.08
CA GLN A 165 -1.45 -20.43 14.56
C GLN A 165 -2.19 -21.76 14.66
N GLU A 166 -1.52 -22.89 14.39
CA GLU A 166 -2.13 -24.22 14.48
C GLU A 166 -2.50 -24.59 15.93
N GLU A 167 -1.68 -24.18 16.88
CA GLU A 167 -1.97 -24.39 18.31
C GLU A 167 -3.14 -23.52 18.76
N ALA A 168 -3.16 -22.24 18.38
CA ALA A 168 -4.26 -21.32 18.65
C ALA A 168 -5.57 -21.86 18.06
N ARG A 169 -5.55 -22.32 16.79
CA ARG A 169 -6.69 -22.95 16.11
C ARG A 169 -7.19 -24.18 16.86
N ARG A 170 -6.28 -25.06 17.28
CA ARG A 170 -6.61 -26.27 18.04
C ARG A 170 -7.30 -25.92 19.35
N LEU A 171 -6.78 -24.95 20.10
CA LEU A 171 -7.33 -24.50 21.38
C LEU A 171 -8.73 -23.89 21.22
N LEU A 172 -8.93 -23.01 20.21
CA LEU A 172 -10.25 -22.43 19.90
C LEU A 172 -11.28 -23.54 19.59
N HIS A 173 -10.89 -24.53 18.77
CA HIS A 173 -11.76 -25.64 18.40
C HIS A 173 -12.06 -26.57 19.60
N GLN A 174 -11.06 -26.98 20.36
CA GLN A 174 -11.21 -27.88 21.50
C GLN A 174 -12.09 -27.28 22.59
N ARG A 175 -11.91 -25.97 22.86
CA ARG A 175 -12.68 -25.27 23.89
C ARG A 175 -14.00 -24.69 23.37
N ARG A 176 -14.29 -24.81 22.07
CA ARG A 176 -15.50 -24.28 21.39
C ARG A 176 -15.71 -22.79 21.67
N ILE A 177 -14.65 -22.02 21.62
CA ILE A 177 -14.62 -20.58 21.84
C ILE A 177 -14.18 -19.85 20.59
N GLU A 178 -14.54 -18.56 20.50
CA GLU A 178 -14.17 -17.71 19.36
C GLU A 178 -12.96 -16.82 19.63
N LYS A 179 -12.49 -16.76 20.87
CA LYS A 179 -11.44 -15.83 21.32
C LYS A 179 -10.50 -16.51 22.30
N LEU A 180 -9.19 -16.32 22.09
CA LEU A 180 -8.10 -16.67 23.00
C LEU A 180 -7.47 -15.39 23.55
N LEU A 181 -7.30 -15.32 24.84
CA LEU A 181 -6.64 -14.20 25.50
C LEU A 181 -5.12 -14.45 25.52
N VAL A 182 -4.35 -13.47 25.08
CA VAL A 182 -2.88 -13.55 25.11
C VAL A 182 -2.38 -12.80 26.33
N VAL A 183 -1.59 -13.45 27.16
CA VAL A 183 -1.08 -12.89 28.41
C VAL A 183 0.45 -12.93 28.45
N ASP A 184 1.03 -12.01 29.21
CA ASP A 184 2.45 -12.04 29.56
C ASP A 184 2.71 -12.94 30.80
N ASN A 185 3.96 -13.03 31.22
CA ASN A 185 4.36 -13.83 32.38
C ASN A 185 3.77 -13.34 33.71
N ALA A 186 3.30 -12.07 33.79
CA ALA A 186 2.65 -11.49 34.94
C ALA A 186 1.10 -11.58 34.85
N PHE A 187 0.59 -12.28 33.81
CA PHE A 187 -0.83 -12.46 33.55
C PHE A 187 -1.55 -11.14 33.18
N HIS A 188 -0.84 -10.17 32.59
CA HIS A 188 -1.46 -9.01 31.98
C HIS A 188 -2.00 -9.39 30.59
N CYS A 189 -3.17 -8.86 30.24
CA CYS A 189 -3.75 -9.03 28.93
C CYS A 189 -3.02 -8.18 27.90
N ILE A 190 -2.19 -8.81 27.07
CA ILE A 190 -1.39 -8.14 26.03
C ILE A 190 -1.96 -8.35 24.61
N GLY A 191 -2.90 -9.29 24.45
CA GLY A 191 -3.46 -9.60 23.15
C GLY A 191 -4.75 -10.40 23.19
N LEU A 192 -5.39 -10.52 22.02
CA LEU A 192 -6.59 -11.31 21.77
C LEU A 192 -6.49 -11.94 20.38
N ILE A 193 -6.62 -13.26 20.29
CA ILE A 193 -6.69 -14.01 19.01
C ILE A 193 -8.13 -14.44 18.79
N THR A 194 -8.69 -14.23 17.60
CA THR A 194 -10.03 -14.67 17.25
C THR A 194 -10.03 -15.70 16.12
N VAL A 195 -11.12 -16.48 16.01
CA VAL A 195 -11.33 -17.41 14.87
C VAL A 195 -11.20 -16.67 13.54
N LYS A 196 -11.78 -15.45 13.45
CA LYS A 196 -11.69 -14.62 12.25
C LYS A 196 -10.25 -14.27 11.86
N ASP A 197 -9.38 -14.01 12.83
CA ASP A 197 -7.98 -13.69 12.57
C ASP A 197 -7.22 -14.90 11.97
N ILE A 198 -7.55 -16.10 12.46
CA ILE A 198 -6.98 -17.33 11.93
C ILE A 198 -7.49 -17.66 10.53
N GLU A 199 -8.81 -17.51 10.29
CA GLU A 199 -9.42 -17.72 8.98
C GLU A 199 -8.84 -16.76 7.93
N LYS A 200 -8.65 -15.50 8.30
CA LYS A 200 -8.05 -14.49 7.42
C LYS A 200 -6.58 -14.79 7.12
N ALA A 201 -5.81 -15.26 8.10
CA ALA A 201 -4.43 -15.66 7.89
C ALA A 201 -4.30 -16.81 6.87
N VAL A 202 -5.27 -17.75 6.86
CA VAL A 202 -5.37 -18.81 5.86
C VAL A 202 -5.79 -18.25 4.49
N THR A 203 -6.68 -17.28 4.47
CA THR A 203 -7.20 -16.67 3.23
C THR A 203 -6.13 -15.82 2.53
N PHE A 204 -5.26 -15.13 3.30
CA PHE A 204 -4.22 -14.24 2.78
C PHE A 204 -2.81 -14.65 3.26
N PRO A 205 -2.30 -15.82 2.78
CA PRO A 205 -1.01 -16.35 3.24
C PRO A 205 0.19 -15.46 2.82
N ASN A 206 -0.01 -14.64 1.79
CA ASN A 206 1.02 -13.72 1.27
C ASN A 206 0.91 -12.30 1.84
N ALA A 207 0.07 -12.06 2.86
CA ALA A 207 -0.09 -10.72 3.41
C ALA A 207 1.24 -10.12 3.89
N THR A 208 1.46 -8.85 3.58
CA THR A 208 2.65 -8.11 4.03
C THR A 208 2.42 -7.61 5.46
N LYS A 209 3.15 -8.23 6.40
CA LYS A 209 3.01 -7.99 7.84
C LYS A 209 4.31 -7.51 8.49
N ASP A 210 4.18 -6.78 9.58
CA ASP A 210 5.29 -6.40 10.46
C ASP A 210 5.65 -7.57 11.41
N ALA A 211 6.66 -7.36 12.25
CA ALA A 211 7.10 -8.36 13.22
C ALA A 211 6.04 -8.72 14.28
N ALA A 212 5.06 -7.83 14.51
CA ALA A 212 3.93 -8.07 15.40
C ALA A 212 2.73 -8.74 14.68
N GLY A 213 2.88 -9.13 13.41
CA GLY A 213 1.84 -9.78 12.61
C GLY A 213 0.76 -8.84 12.07
N ARG A 214 0.95 -7.51 12.18
CA ARG A 214 -0.01 -6.50 11.70
C ARG A 214 0.29 -6.13 10.25
N LEU A 215 -0.74 -5.78 9.49
CA LEU A 215 -0.57 -5.32 8.10
C LEU A 215 0.34 -4.10 8.03
N ARG A 216 1.23 -4.07 7.02
CA ARG A 216 2.09 -2.92 6.76
C ARG A 216 1.37 -1.85 5.96
N VAL A 217 1.68 -0.60 6.25
CA VAL A 217 1.12 0.57 5.57
C VAL A 217 2.19 1.63 5.37
N ALA A 218 2.11 2.32 4.23
CA ALA A 218 2.92 3.49 3.94
C ALA A 218 2.04 4.75 3.93
N ALA A 219 2.63 5.92 4.19
CA ALA A 219 1.92 7.19 4.12
C ALA A 219 2.79 8.28 3.50
N ALA A 220 2.16 9.11 2.67
CA ALA A 220 2.80 10.24 2.03
C ALA A 220 2.87 11.46 2.96
N THR A 221 4.01 12.13 2.92
CA THR A 221 4.27 13.43 3.53
C THR A 221 4.87 14.40 2.51
N THR A 222 5.23 15.60 2.93
CA THR A 222 5.83 16.65 2.10
C THR A 222 7.10 17.20 2.75
N VAL A 223 7.66 18.25 2.17
CA VAL A 223 8.83 18.97 2.70
C VAL A 223 8.44 20.05 3.72
N GLY A 224 9.43 20.63 4.40
CA GLY A 224 9.27 21.73 5.36
C GLY A 224 8.73 21.28 6.72
N ASP A 225 8.42 22.26 7.60
CA ASP A 225 8.01 21.98 8.98
C ASP A 225 6.68 21.24 9.08
N LYS A 226 5.69 21.62 8.28
CA LYS A 226 4.39 20.93 8.23
C LYS A 226 4.51 19.47 7.79
N GLY A 227 5.43 19.18 6.84
CA GLY A 227 5.74 17.82 6.42
C GLY A 227 6.41 17.02 7.51
N PHE A 228 7.26 17.67 8.29
CA PHE A 228 7.95 17.03 9.41
C PHE A 228 7.01 16.73 10.58
N GLU A 229 6.16 17.67 11.01
CA GLU A 229 5.12 17.47 12.03
C GLU A 229 4.19 16.30 11.65
N ARG A 230 3.78 16.24 10.38
CA ARG A 230 3.00 15.11 9.85
C ARG A 230 3.77 13.79 9.96
N THR A 231 5.07 13.82 9.66
CA THR A 231 5.92 12.62 9.74
C THR A 231 6.04 12.10 11.16
N GLU A 232 6.24 12.98 12.15
CA GLU A 232 6.28 12.61 13.56
C GLU A 232 4.97 11.95 13.99
N ALA A 233 3.82 12.55 13.66
CA ALA A 233 2.50 11.99 13.98
C ALA A 233 2.24 10.64 13.28
N LEU A 234 2.74 10.43 12.05
CA LEU A 234 2.62 9.17 11.32
C LEU A 234 3.50 8.07 11.94
N LEU A 235 4.71 8.41 12.40
CA LEU A 235 5.58 7.48 13.12
C LEU A 235 4.96 7.10 14.48
N ASP A 236 4.37 8.05 15.21
CA ASP A 236 3.63 7.78 16.44
C ASP A 236 2.37 6.93 16.21
N ALA A 237 1.78 7.01 15.01
CA ALA A 237 0.69 6.14 14.58
C ALA A 237 1.18 4.75 14.11
N GLU A 238 2.49 4.46 14.21
CA GLU A 238 3.16 3.22 13.80
C GLU A 238 3.11 2.94 12.30
N CYS A 239 3.18 4.00 11.46
CA CYS A 239 3.33 3.86 10.02
C CYS A 239 4.68 3.19 9.70
N ASP A 240 4.67 2.16 8.83
CA ASP A 240 5.89 1.38 8.54
C ASP A 240 6.83 2.10 7.57
N VAL A 241 6.31 2.92 6.66
CA VAL A 241 7.08 3.59 5.61
C VAL A 241 6.58 5.01 5.41
N ILE A 242 7.48 5.95 5.47
CA ILE A 242 7.22 7.37 5.15
C ILE A 242 7.64 7.65 3.72
N ILE A 243 6.75 8.27 2.93
CA ILE A 243 7.07 8.67 1.56
C ILE A 243 7.10 10.19 1.45
N ILE A 244 8.28 10.77 1.23
CA ILE A 244 8.42 12.20 0.89
C ILE A 244 8.10 12.33 -0.58
N ASP A 245 6.85 12.76 -0.86
CA ASP A 245 6.23 12.71 -2.18
C ASP A 245 6.11 14.11 -2.79
N THR A 246 6.94 14.40 -3.79
CA THR A 246 6.99 15.68 -4.53
C THR A 246 6.96 15.45 -6.04
N ALA A 247 6.56 16.47 -6.79
CA ALA A 247 6.60 16.42 -8.25
C ALA A 247 8.03 16.45 -8.81
N HIS A 248 8.99 17.00 -8.04
CA HIS A 248 10.41 17.08 -8.40
C HIS A 248 11.29 16.79 -7.19
N GLY A 249 11.75 15.53 -7.06
CA GLY A 249 12.55 15.06 -5.94
C GLY A 249 14.00 15.57 -5.93
N HIS A 250 14.53 16.04 -7.07
CA HIS A 250 15.88 16.64 -7.14
C HIS A 250 15.89 18.09 -6.66
N ASN A 251 15.13 18.36 -5.62
CA ASN A 251 15.08 19.63 -4.91
C ASN A 251 15.80 19.49 -3.56
N ARG A 252 16.56 20.51 -3.16
CA ARG A 252 17.32 20.51 -1.90
C ARG A 252 16.46 20.31 -0.66
N ASP A 253 15.23 20.81 -0.68
CA ASP A 253 14.31 20.66 0.46
C ASP A 253 13.84 19.21 0.62
N VAL A 254 13.77 18.44 -0.46
CA VAL A 254 13.49 16.98 -0.41
C VAL A 254 14.63 16.24 0.28
N ALA A 255 15.88 16.50 -0.12
CA ALA A 255 17.04 15.90 0.54
C ALA A 255 17.11 16.27 2.03
N ARG A 256 16.90 17.55 2.39
CA ARG A 256 16.84 18.02 3.78
C ARG A 256 15.71 17.34 4.57
N ALA A 257 14.55 17.11 3.95
CA ALA A 257 13.44 16.42 4.59
C ALA A 257 13.82 14.95 4.89
N VAL A 258 14.47 14.25 3.95
CA VAL A 258 15.00 12.88 4.18
C VAL A 258 15.98 12.88 5.35
N GLU A 259 17.00 13.75 5.33
CA GLU A 259 18.00 13.85 6.40
C GLU A 259 17.35 14.11 7.77
N ARG A 260 16.35 15.01 7.80
CA ARG A 260 15.64 15.36 9.03
C ARG A 260 14.87 14.19 9.63
N VAL A 261 14.17 13.39 8.79
CA VAL A 261 13.47 12.18 9.23
C VAL A 261 14.45 11.12 9.71
N LYS A 262 15.55 10.90 9.02
CA LYS A 262 16.58 9.92 9.42
C LYS A 262 17.30 10.33 10.72
N LYS A 263 17.41 11.63 11.01
CA LYS A 263 17.91 12.12 12.31
C LYS A 263 16.91 11.91 13.45
N LEU A 264 15.60 12.02 13.16
CA LEU A 264 14.54 11.75 14.15
C LEU A 264 14.51 10.26 14.52
N SER A 265 14.57 9.39 13.51
CA SER A 265 14.57 7.94 13.67
C SER A 265 15.39 7.27 12.57
N ASN A 266 16.54 6.71 12.94
CA ASN A 266 17.39 6.00 11.98
C ASN A 266 16.73 4.69 11.45
N SER A 267 15.81 4.11 12.22
CA SER A 267 15.04 2.92 11.82
C SER A 267 13.84 3.22 10.93
N ALA A 268 13.37 4.48 10.86
CA ALA A 268 12.28 4.86 9.99
C ALA A 268 12.65 4.58 8.52
N GLN A 269 11.81 3.85 7.81
CA GLN A 269 12.00 3.58 6.38
C GLN A 269 11.45 4.74 5.56
N VAL A 270 12.31 5.37 4.78
CA VAL A 270 12.00 6.58 4.02
C VAL A 270 12.14 6.33 2.52
N ILE A 271 11.06 6.54 1.79
CA ILE A 271 11.06 6.59 0.33
C ILE A 271 11.01 8.06 -0.10
N ALA A 272 11.81 8.45 -1.06
CA ALA A 272 11.81 9.83 -1.57
C ALA A 272 11.65 9.88 -3.09
N GLY A 273 11.00 10.91 -3.59
CA GLY A 273 10.79 11.13 -5.02
C GLY A 273 9.85 12.30 -5.32
N ASN A 274 9.51 12.50 -6.63
CA ASN A 274 9.90 11.66 -7.77
C ASN A 274 11.17 12.20 -8.45
N VAL A 275 11.94 11.29 -8.94
CA VAL A 275 13.15 11.60 -9.74
C VAL A 275 13.11 10.87 -11.09
N ALA A 276 14.01 11.22 -12.01
CA ALA A 276 14.09 10.58 -13.32
C ALA A 276 15.52 10.47 -13.87
N THR A 277 16.54 10.81 -13.07
CA THR A 277 17.96 10.81 -13.50
C THR A 277 18.85 10.16 -12.45
N ALA A 278 20.04 9.70 -12.88
CA ALA A 278 21.04 9.10 -12.00
C ALA A 278 21.52 10.08 -10.91
N GLU A 279 21.74 11.37 -11.27
CA GLU A 279 22.20 12.40 -10.32
C GLU A 279 21.16 12.64 -9.22
N ALA A 280 19.89 12.73 -9.59
CA ALA A 280 18.80 12.92 -8.63
C ALA A 280 18.67 11.71 -7.70
N THR A 281 18.80 10.51 -8.24
CA THR A 281 18.79 9.25 -7.48
C THR A 281 19.94 9.24 -6.46
N ARG A 282 21.16 9.54 -6.89
CA ARG A 282 22.34 9.65 -6.01
C ARG A 282 22.15 10.67 -4.91
N ALA A 283 21.59 11.84 -5.22
CA ALA A 283 21.37 12.90 -4.25
C ALA A 283 20.45 12.46 -3.11
N LEU A 284 19.34 11.76 -3.41
CA LEU A 284 18.43 11.26 -2.40
C LEU A 284 18.98 10.06 -1.61
N ILE A 285 19.76 9.19 -2.24
CA ILE A 285 20.47 8.10 -1.55
C ILE A 285 21.48 8.67 -0.55
N ASN A 286 22.25 9.69 -0.94
CA ASN A 286 23.21 10.34 -0.07
C ASN A 286 22.53 11.06 1.12
N ALA A 287 21.29 11.54 0.95
CA ALA A 287 20.48 12.09 2.01
C ALA A 287 19.94 11.02 3.00
N GLY A 288 20.08 9.73 2.67
CA GLY A 288 19.68 8.61 3.52
C GLY A 288 18.35 7.94 3.15
N ALA A 289 17.81 8.18 1.96
CA ALA A 289 16.59 7.49 1.50
C ALA A 289 16.81 5.97 1.40
N ASP A 290 15.82 5.19 1.84
CA ASP A 290 15.84 3.73 1.86
C ASP A 290 15.26 3.11 0.58
N ALA A 291 14.55 3.89 -0.22
CA ALA A 291 14.15 3.58 -1.59
C ALA A 291 13.88 4.87 -2.37
N ILE A 292 13.95 4.80 -3.69
CA ILE A 292 13.78 5.95 -4.59
C ILE A 292 12.56 5.73 -5.49
N LYS A 293 11.69 6.75 -5.57
CA LYS A 293 10.50 6.73 -6.40
C LYS A 293 10.75 7.48 -7.72
N ILE A 294 10.53 6.80 -8.86
CA ILE A 294 10.97 7.22 -10.19
C ILE A 294 9.75 7.49 -11.07
N GLY A 295 9.72 8.68 -11.68
CA GLY A 295 8.71 9.05 -12.67
C GLY A 295 8.38 10.53 -12.65
N ILE A 296 8.78 11.25 -13.70
CA ILE A 296 8.42 12.65 -13.93
C ILE A 296 7.50 12.69 -15.15
N GLY A 297 6.20 12.90 -14.89
CA GLY A 297 5.18 13.08 -15.91
C GLY A 297 4.67 11.81 -16.65
N PRO A 298 4.90 10.55 -16.23
CA PRO A 298 4.41 9.39 -16.97
C PRO A 298 2.94 9.01 -16.66
N GLY A 299 2.34 9.58 -15.62
CA GLY A 299 0.98 9.23 -15.19
C GLY A 299 -0.07 9.56 -16.25
N SER A 300 -1.13 8.74 -16.36
CA SER A 300 -2.19 8.88 -17.38
C SER A 300 -2.98 10.19 -17.30
N ILE A 301 -3.02 10.83 -16.14
CA ILE A 301 -3.69 12.10 -15.87
C ILE A 301 -2.71 13.23 -15.50
N CYS A 302 -1.40 12.97 -15.68
CA CYS A 302 -0.36 13.98 -15.48
C CYS A 302 -0.14 14.79 -16.76
N THR A 303 -0.07 16.11 -16.64
CA THR A 303 0.19 17.03 -17.76
C THR A 303 1.51 17.77 -17.63
N THR A 304 2.36 17.45 -16.66
CA THR A 304 3.66 18.08 -16.41
C THR A 304 4.51 18.18 -17.69
N ARG A 305 4.59 17.10 -18.49
CA ARG A 305 5.37 17.09 -19.73
C ARG A 305 4.87 18.07 -20.79
N ILE A 306 3.56 18.37 -20.78
CA ILE A 306 2.93 19.30 -21.72
C ILE A 306 2.98 20.72 -21.16
N VAL A 307 2.67 20.91 -19.88
CA VAL A 307 2.57 22.23 -19.25
C VAL A 307 3.97 22.81 -18.98
N ALA A 308 4.87 22.01 -18.43
CA ALA A 308 6.22 22.45 -18.08
C ALA A 308 7.28 22.09 -19.14
N GLY A 309 6.98 21.18 -20.07
CA GLY A 309 7.94 20.66 -21.04
C GLY A 309 9.03 19.77 -20.42
N VAL A 310 8.83 19.29 -19.17
CA VAL A 310 9.81 18.55 -18.39
C VAL A 310 9.37 17.11 -18.19
N GLY A 311 10.29 16.17 -18.35
CA GLY A 311 10.07 14.74 -18.10
C GLY A 311 11.10 13.86 -18.78
N VAL A 312 11.14 12.58 -18.38
CA VAL A 312 11.95 11.55 -19.04
C VAL A 312 11.03 10.37 -19.35
N PRO A 313 11.09 9.76 -20.54
CA PRO A 313 10.36 8.53 -20.84
C PRO A 313 10.65 7.45 -19.80
N GLN A 314 9.59 6.75 -19.35
CA GLN A 314 9.63 6.02 -18.07
C GLN A 314 10.61 4.84 -18.07
N LEU A 315 10.76 4.13 -19.17
CA LEU A 315 11.72 3.02 -19.25
C LEU A 315 13.15 3.53 -19.04
N THR A 316 13.55 4.59 -19.76
CA THR A 316 14.87 5.22 -19.61
C THR A 316 15.08 5.73 -18.18
N ALA A 317 14.09 6.43 -17.60
CA ALA A 317 14.18 6.93 -16.24
C ALA A 317 14.41 5.80 -15.22
N VAL A 318 13.73 4.67 -15.39
CA VAL A 318 13.88 3.50 -14.51
C VAL A 318 15.29 2.88 -14.68
N MET A 319 15.75 2.68 -15.92
CA MET A 319 17.06 2.07 -16.19
C MET A 319 18.20 2.90 -15.59
N GLU A 320 18.24 4.20 -15.87
CA GLU A 320 19.30 5.10 -15.35
C GLU A 320 19.30 5.19 -13.83
N SER A 321 18.11 5.33 -13.23
CA SER A 321 17.99 5.42 -11.78
C SER A 321 18.29 4.10 -11.08
N ALA A 322 17.91 2.96 -11.67
CA ALA A 322 18.18 1.64 -11.10
C ALA A 322 19.70 1.32 -11.15
N GLU A 323 20.37 1.62 -12.25
CA GLU A 323 21.83 1.45 -12.38
C GLU A 323 22.58 2.26 -11.31
N GLU A 324 22.16 3.48 -11.04
CA GLU A 324 22.75 4.30 -9.99
C GLU A 324 22.46 3.76 -8.59
N ALA A 325 21.20 3.39 -8.33
CA ALA A 325 20.75 2.91 -7.02
C ALA A 325 21.37 1.56 -6.63
N ASP A 326 21.65 0.70 -7.61
CA ASP A 326 22.28 -0.61 -7.42
C ASP A 326 23.70 -0.48 -6.82
N LYS A 327 24.43 0.59 -7.12
CA LYS A 327 25.77 0.87 -6.53
C LYS A 327 25.73 0.96 -5.00
N SER A 328 24.56 1.30 -4.44
CA SER A 328 24.33 1.43 -2.99
C SER A 328 23.33 0.39 -2.44
N GLY A 329 22.88 -0.56 -3.28
CA GLY A 329 21.92 -1.59 -2.91
C GLY A 329 20.54 -1.02 -2.51
N VAL A 330 20.17 0.18 -2.97
CA VAL A 330 18.90 0.85 -2.70
C VAL A 330 17.87 0.44 -3.74
N PRO A 331 16.69 -0.08 -3.34
CA PRO A 331 15.66 -0.44 -4.30
C PRO A 331 15.00 0.80 -4.92
N VAL A 332 14.51 0.64 -6.15
CA VAL A 332 13.81 1.70 -6.87
C VAL A 332 12.38 1.29 -7.22
N ILE A 333 11.48 2.27 -7.27
CA ILE A 333 10.05 2.13 -7.50
C ILE A 333 9.69 2.82 -8.81
N ALA A 334 9.20 2.07 -9.80
CA ALA A 334 8.67 2.66 -11.03
C ALA A 334 7.26 3.19 -10.78
N ASP A 335 7.09 4.52 -10.77
CA ASP A 335 5.83 5.21 -10.48
C ASP A 335 5.26 5.86 -11.74
N GLY A 336 4.12 5.33 -12.20
CA GLY A 336 3.38 5.85 -13.34
C GLY A 336 3.78 5.27 -14.71
N GLY A 337 2.95 5.52 -15.71
CA GLY A 337 3.13 5.03 -17.08
C GLY A 337 2.77 3.55 -17.29
N LEU A 338 2.31 2.85 -16.26
CA LEU A 338 1.96 1.44 -16.28
C LEU A 338 0.46 1.27 -16.58
N ARG A 339 0.14 0.66 -17.72
CA ARG A 339 -1.24 0.44 -18.19
C ARG A 339 -1.62 -1.03 -18.21
N THR A 340 -0.60 -1.91 -18.28
CA THR A 340 -0.77 -3.36 -18.43
C THR A 340 0.20 -4.11 -17.52
N SER A 341 -0.02 -5.41 -17.35
CA SER A 341 0.95 -6.29 -16.66
C SER A 341 2.24 -6.46 -17.46
N GLY A 342 2.19 -6.31 -18.79
CA GLY A 342 3.38 -6.28 -19.64
C GLY A 342 4.28 -5.08 -19.35
N ASP A 343 3.69 -3.89 -19.16
CA ASP A 343 4.45 -2.69 -18.72
C ASP A 343 5.10 -2.91 -17.35
N ALA A 344 4.38 -3.55 -16.43
CA ALA A 344 4.90 -3.93 -15.12
C ALA A 344 6.12 -4.87 -15.23
N ALA A 345 6.04 -5.90 -16.08
CA ALA A 345 7.16 -6.81 -16.33
C ALA A 345 8.36 -6.09 -16.94
N LYS A 346 8.14 -5.19 -17.92
CA LYS A 346 9.20 -4.35 -18.51
C LYS A 346 9.85 -3.42 -17.49
N ALA A 347 9.07 -2.77 -16.63
CA ALA A 347 9.60 -1.93 -15.55
C ALA A 347 10.50 -2.75 -14.58
N ARG A 348 10.10 -3.99 -14.29
CA ARG A 348 10.88 -4.91 -13.46
C ARG A 348 12.19 -5.31 -14.13
N ALA A 349 12.14 -5.71 -15.40
CA ALA A 349 13.32 -6.04 -16.20
C ALA A 349 14.28 -4.84 -16.35
N ALA A 350 13.75 -3.62 -16.38
CA ALA A 350 14.52 -2.37 -16.41
C ALA A 350 15.23 -2.03 -15.08
N GLY A 351 14.98 -2.79 -14.01
CA GLY A 351 15.67 -2.62 -12.73
C GLY A 351 14.79 -2.17 -11.56
N ALA A 352 13.50 -1.84 -11.78
CA ALA A 352 12.63 -1.46 -10.68
C ALA A 352 12.43 -2.62 -9.69
N SER A 353 12.53 -2.39 -8.40
CA SER A 353 12.23 -3.38 -7.35
C SER A 353 10.75 -3.55 -7.11
N THR A 354 9.98 -2.49 -7.27
CA THR A 354 8.52 -2.48 -7.18
C THR A 354 7.93 -1.52 -8.20
N ILE A 355 6.63 -1.63 -8.43
CA ILE A 355 5.86 -0.72 -9.28
C ILE A 355 4.77 -0.03 -8.46
N MET A 356 4.56 1.25 -8.69
CA MET A 356 3.45 1.99 -8.11
C MET A 356 2.36 2.21 -9.17
N VAL A 357 1.12 1.85 -8.85
CA VAL A 357 -0.01 1.89 -9.75
C VAL A 357 -1.12 2.81 -9.24
N GLY A 358 -1.65 3.65 -10.12
CA GLY A 358 -2.77 4.57 -9.86
C GLY A 358 -4.00 4.18 -10.66
N SER A 359 -4.03 4.46 -11.97
CA SER A 359 -5.19 4.26 -12.85
C SER A 359 -5.72 2.81 -12.90
N LEU A 360 -4.85 1.83 -12.72
CA LEU A 360 -5.25 0.42 -12.67
C LEU A 360 -6.15 0.14 -11.45
N LEU A 361 -5.91 0.81 -10.33
CA LEU A 361 -6.65 0.63 -9.07
C LEU A 361 -7.76 1.66 -8.84
N ALA A 362 -7.71 2.83 -9.49
CA ALA A 362 -8.66 3.93 -9.27
C ALA A 362 -10.13 3.55 -9.50
N GLY A 363 -10.41 2.58 -10.40
CA GLY A 363 -11.76 2.09 -10.69
C GLY A 363 -12.23 0.96 -9.79
N THR A 364 -11.47 0.55 -8.78
CA THR A 364 -11.83 -0.60 -7.93
C THR A 364 -12.74 -0.19 -6.78
N GLU A 365 -13.38 -1.19 -6.17
CA GLU A 365 -14.34 -1.01 -5.07
C GLU A 365 -13.71 -0.26 -3.89
N GLU A 366 -12.49 -0.61 -3.52
CA GLU A 366 -11.78 -0.08 -2.35
C GLU A 366 -11.11 1.29 -2.59
N ALA A 367 -11.06 1.76 -3.85
CA ALA A 367 -10.62 3.12 -4.13
C ALA A 367 -11.63 4.14 -3.57
N PRO A 368 -11.18 5.31 -3.05
CA PRO A 368 -12.07 6.34 -2.54
C PRO A 368 -13.06 6.87 -3.58
N GLY A 369 -14.20 7.37 -3.10
CA GLY A 369 -15.24 7.97 -3.92
C GLY A 369 -16.36 6.99 -4.32
N GLU A 370 -17.50 7.57 -4.68
CA GLU A 370 -18.70 6.84 -5.06
C GLU A 370 -18.61 6.30 -6.50
N THR A 371 -19.28 5.18 -6.72
CA THR A 371 -19.50 4.65 -8.08
C THR A 371 -20.74 5.32 -8.65
N PHE A 372 -20.64 5.87 -9.86
CA PHE A 372 -21.74 6.53 -10.57
C PHE A 372 -21.96 5.94 -11.98
N LEU A 373 -23.17 6.07 -12.47
CA LEU A 373 -23.53 5.62 -13.82
C LEU A 373 -23.36 6.73 -14.83
N TYR A 374 -22.64 6.44 -15.92
CA TYR A 374 -22.51 7.32 -17.06
C TYR A 374 -22.64 6.52 -18.36
N GLN A 375 -23.55 6.92 -19.24
CA GLN A 375 -23.86 6.23 -20.50
C GLN A 375 -24.08 4.71 -20.35
N GLY A 376 -24.79 4.30 -19.28
CA GLY A 376 -25.11 2.90 -19.02
C GLY A 376 -23.98 2.04 -18.44
N ARG A 377 -22.83 2.64 -18.12
CA ARG A 377 -21.69 1.95 -17.47
C ARG A 377 -21.37 2.61 -16.13
N ALA A 378 -20.83 1.80 -15.22
CA ALA A 378 -20.37 2.27 -13.91
C ALA A 378 -18.95 2.83 -13.99
N TYR A 379 -18.71 3.97 -13.36
CA TYR A 379 -17.44 4.70 -13.31
C TYR A 379 -17.12 5.15 -11.90
N LYS A 380 -15.82 5.44 -11.67
CA LYS A 380 -15.33 6.17 -10.50
C LYS A 380 -14.52 7.38 -10.94
N SER A 381 -14.51 8.42 -10.11
CA SER A 381 -13.66 9.60 -10.34
C SER A 381 -12.19 9.23 -10.21
N TYR A 382 -11.36 9.80 -11.09
CA TYR A 382 -9.92 9.67 -11.03
C TYR A 382 -9.26 10.99 -11.40
N ARG A 383 -8.39 11.50 -10.53
CA ARG A 383 -7.74 12.79 -10.76
C ARG A 383 -6.26 12.79 -10.41
N GLY A 384 -5.49 13.62 -11.12
CA GLY A 384 -4.10 13.89 -10.81
C GLY A 384 -3.96 14.74 -9.55
N MET A 385 -2.90 14.50 -8.77
CA MET A 385 -2.59 15.31 -7.59
C MET A 385 -2.26 16.78 -7.96
N GLY A 386 -1.88 17.05 -9.22
CA GLY A 386 -1.71 18.38 -9.78
C GLY A 386 -2.95 18.96 -10.44
N SER A 387 -4.13 18.34 -10.33
CA SER A 387 -5.39 18.93 -10.79
C SER A 387 -5.84 20.08 -9.87
N VAL A 388 -6.66 20.99 -10.39
CA VAL A 388 -7.17 22.14 -9.61
C VAL A 388 -7.87 21.66 -8.34
N GLY A 389 -8.75 20.66 -8.44
CA GLY A 389 -9.50 20.14 -7.30
C GLY A 389 -8.63 19.41 -6.27
N ALA A 390 -7.55 18.72 -6.69
CA ALA A 390 -6.63 18.09 -5.77
C ALA A 390 -5.75 19.14 -5.06
N MET A 391 -5.24 20.14 -5.80
CA MET A 391 -4.42 21.23 -5.24
C MET A 391 -5.20 22.07 -4.25
N ALA A 392 -6.48 22.32 -4.50
CA ALA A 392 -7.38 23.05 -3.60
C ALA A 392 -7.60 22.31 -2.26
N ARG A 393 -7.40 20.99 -2.23
CA ARG A 393 -7.53 20.13 -1.02
C ARG A 393 -6.21 19.90 -0.27
N GLY A 394 -5.09 20.41 -0.76
CA GLY A 394 -3.81 20.35 -0.05
C GLY A 394 -2.60 19.89 -0.85
N SER A 395 -2.75 19.37 -2.08
CA SER A 395 -1.62 18.89 -2.87
C SER A 395 -0.84 19.98 -3.62
N ALA A 396 -1.16 21.25 -3.45
CA ALA A 396 -0.46 22.37 -4.09
C ALA A 396 1.03 22.43 -3.71
N ASP A 397 1.38 22.04 -2.49
CA ASP A 397 2.76 21.98 -1.99
C ASP A 397 3.60 20.87 -2.68
N ARG A 398 2.99 19.80 -3.20
CA ARG A 398 3.64 18.80 -4.04
C ARG A 398 4.27 19.44 -5.29
N TYR A 399 3.65 20.51 -5.79
CA TYR A 399 4.04 21.27 -6.98
C TYR A 399 4.69 22.61 -6.62
N PHE A 400 5.10 22.79 -5.36
CA PHE A 400 5.72 24.04 -4.85
C PHE A 400 4.84 25.28 -5.06
N GLN A 401 3.52 25.12 -5.01
CA GLN A 401 2.52 26.18 -5.17
C GLN A 401 1.70 26.46 -3.90
N GLN A 402 2.20 26.08 -2.74
CA GLN A 402 1.51 26.23 -1.43
C GLN A 402 1.22 27.70 -1.06
N ASP A 403 1.99 28.65 -1.60
CA ASP A 403 1.83 30.09 -1.30
C ASP A 403 0.77 30.77 -2.16
N ILE A 404 0.24 30.08 -3.17
CA ILE A 404 -0.79 30.59 -4.07
C ILE A 404 -2.17 30.39 -3.42
N LYS A 405 -2.74 31.47 -2.85
CA LYS A 405 -4.06 31.44 -2.18
C LYS A 405 -5.23 31.49 -3.15
N ASP A 406 -5.05 32.10 -4.28
CA ASP A 406 -6.08 32.25 -5.32
C ASP A 406 -6.06 31.03 -6.24
N GLN A 407 -7.10 30.20 -6.18
CA GLN A 407 -7.19 28.98 -6.99
C GLN A 407 -7.13 29.26 -8.50
N MET A 408 -7.56 30.43 -8.96
CA MET A 408 -7.49 30.83 -10.38
C MET A 408 -6.06 31.12 -10.85
N LYS A 409 -5.11 31.27 -9.92
CA LYS A 409 -3.69 31.50 -10.22
C LYS A 409 -2.84 30.22 -10.11
N LEU A 410 -3.42 29.10 -9.69
CA LEU A 410 -2.75 27.82 -9.71
C LEU A 410 -2.46 27.41 -11.16
N VAL A 411 -1.28 26.85 -11.39
CA VAL A 411 -0.90 26.23 -12.67
C VAL A 411 -1.03 24.72 -12.54
N PRO A 412 -2.13 24.11 -13.02
CA PRO A 412 -2.35 22.69 -12.86
C PRO A 412 -1.42 21.87 -13.76
N GLU A 413 -0.88 20.80 -13.21
CA GLU A 413 -0.08 19.79 -13.91
C GLU A 413 -0.77 18.42 -13.93
N GLY A 414 -2.08 18.40 -13.87
CA GLY A 414 -2.92 17.22 -13.91
C GLY A 414 -4.37 17.56 -14.24
N ILE A 415 -5.08 16.54 -14.69
CA ILE A 415 -6.52 16.66 -15.04
C ILE A 415 -7.38 15.87 -14.05
N GLU A 416 -8.69 16.12 -14.09
CA GLU A 416 -9.74 15.35 -13.47
C GLU A 416 -10.48 14.56 -14.54
N GLY A 417 -10.76 13.30 -14.28
CA GLY A 417 -11.42 12.41 -15.20
C GLY A 417 -12.18 11.30 -14.48
N GLN A 418 -12.54 10.29 -15.21
CA GLN A 418 -13.21 9.11 -14.70
C GLN A 418 -12.61 7.84 -15.31
N VAL A 419 -12.68 6.74 -14.58
CA VAL A 419 -12.26 5.41 -15.03
C VAL A 419 -13.40 4.42 -14.86
N PRO A 420 -13.51 3.40 -15.73
CA PRO A 420 -14.51 2.36 -15.56
C PRO A 420 -14.38 1.66 -14.20
N TYR A 421 -15.52 1.36 -13.59
CA TYR A 421 -15.57 0.51 -12.40
C TYR A 421 -15.11 -0.91 -12.74
N LYS A 422 -14.24 -1.48 -11.91
CA LYS A 422 -13.55 -2.76 -12.17
C LYS A 422 -13.85 -3.86 -11.15
N GLY A 423 -14.74 -3.60 -10.18
CA GLY A 423 -14.96 -4.52 -9.07
C GLY A 423 -13.83 -4.51 -8.03
N PRO A 424 -13.66 -5.59 -7.27
CA PRO A 424 -12.68 -5.66 -6.18
C PRO A 424 -11.23 -5.50 -6.64
N ALA A 425 -10.43 -4.75 -5.89
CA ALA A 425 -9.00 -4.52 -6.18
C ALA A 425 -8.19 -5.82 -6.23
N LYS A 426 -8.55 -6.81 -5.40
CA LYS A 426 -7.91 -8.13 -5.40
C LYS A 426 -7.87 -8.79 -6.78
N ASP A 427 -8.93 -8.64 -7.57
CA ASP A 427 -9.04 -9.26 -8.90
C ASP A 427 -8.11 -8.56 -9.90
N VAL A 428 -8.02 -7.22 -9.83
CA VAL A 428 -7.07 -6.43 -10.63
C VAL A 428 -5.63 -6.77 -10.28
N ILE A 429 -5.32 -6.86 -8.98
CA ILE A 429 -3.98 -7.22 -8.50
C ILE A 429 -3.62 -8.64 -8.94
N HIS A 430 -4.56 -9.59 -8.86
CA HIS A 430 -4.36 -10.97 -9.32
C HIS A 430 -3.97 -11.02 -10.80
N GLN A 431 -4.69 -10.31 -11.68
CA GLN A 431 -4.38 -10.23 -13.10
C GLN A 431 -3.03 -9.58 -13.37
N LEU A 432 -2.70 -8.50 -12.63
CA LEU A 432 -1.43 -7.81 -12.77
C LEU A 432 -0.24 -8.71 -12.40
N VAL A 433 -0.32 -9.37 -11.25
CA VAL A 433 0.71 -10.30 -10.77
C VAL A 433 0.79 -11.55 -11.65
N GLY A 434 -0.35 -12.06 -12.12
CA GLY A 434 -0.41 -13.17 -13.06
C GLY A 434 0.33 -12.88 -14.37
N GLY A 435 0.17 -11.67 -14.91
CA GLY A 435 0.90 -11.24 -16.11
C GLY A 435 2.41 -11.08 -15.88
N ILE A 436 2.84 -10.60 -14.70
CA ILE A 436 4.27 -10.57 -14.33
C ILE A 436 4.83 -11.99 -14.26
N LYS A 437 4.12 -12.93 -13.62
CA LYS A 437 4.52 -14.34 -13.57
C LYS A 437 4.59 -14.99 -14.93
N ALA A 438 3.66 -14.65 -15.83
CA ALA A 438 3.70 -15.11 -17.22
C ALA A 438 4.99 -14.62 -17.93
N ALA A 439 5.33 -13.35 -17.79
CA ALA A 439 6.58 -12.81 -18.34
C ALA A 439 7.82 -13.51 -17.76
N MET A 440 7.83 -13.81 -16.45
CA MET A 440 8.89 -14.57 -15.78
C MET A 440 9.00 -15.99 -16.38
N GLY A 441 7.88 -16.65 -16.64
CA GLY A 441 7.85 -17.94 -17.31
C GLY A 441 8.44 -17.87 -18.72
N TYR A 442 8.07 -16.88 -19.53
CA TYR A 442 8.63 -16.70 -20.88
C TYR A 442 10.12 -16.35 -20.93
N THR A 443 10.64 -15.71 -19.88
CA THR A 443 12.05 -15.31 -19.80
C THR A 443 12.92 -16.29 -18.99
N GLY A 444 12.34 -17.37 -18.45
CA GLY A 444 13.04 -18.32 -17.60
C GLY A 444 13.51 -17.74 -16.27
N SER A 445 12.81 -16.73 -15.75
CA SER A 445 13.19 -16.01 -14.55
C SER A 445 12.45 -16.56 -13.33
N ARG A 446 13.15 -17.22 -12.41
CA ARG A 446 12.55 -17.84 -11.21
C ARG A 446 12.14 -16.82 -10.15
N SER A 447 12.87 -15.71 -10.08
CA SER A 447 12.68 -14.61 -9.13
C SER A 447 12.62 -13.27 -9.86
N ILE A 448 12.22 -12.23 -9.11
CA ILE A 448 12.26 -10.86 -9.61
C ILE A 448 13.69 -10.41 -9.94
N ASP A 449 14.68 -10.83 -9.14
CA ASP A 449 16.09 -10.51 -9.40
C ASP A 449 16.60 -11.23 -10.66
N ASP A 450 16.16 -12.46 -10.93
CA ASP A 450 16.45 -13.13 -12.21
C ASP A 450 15.86 -12.36 -13.40
N LEU A 451 14.63 -11.84 -13.27
CA LEU A 451 14.01 -11.05 -14.34
C LEU A 451 14.82 -9.80 -14.66
N ARG A 452 15.40 -9.14 -13.65
CA ARG A 452 16.28 -7.98 -13.84
C ARG A 452 17.59 -8.32 -14.55
N THR A 453 18.16 -9.48 -14.25
CA THR A 453 19.52 -9.85 -14.71
C THR A 453 19.52 -10.64 -16.02
N ARG A 454 18.47 -11.42 -16.29
CA ARG A 454 18.39 -12.33 -17.45
C ARG A 454 17.59 -11.75 -18.61
N ALA A 455 16.56 -10.93 -18.34
CA ALA A 455 15.67 -10.44 -19.37
C ALA A 455 16.42 -9.51 -20.36
N GLN A 456 16.16 -9.71 -21.64
CA GLN A 456 16.70 -8.90 -22.71
C GLN A 456 15.57 -8.13 -23.40
N PHE A 457 15.82 -6.85 -23.67
CA PHE A 457 14.91 -6.04 -24.45
C PHE A 457 15.21 -6.12 -25.95
N VAL A 458 14.16 -6.03 -26.75
CA VAL A 458 14.22 -5.71 -28.17
C VAL A 458 13.43 -4.42 -28.40
N ARG A 459 14.01 -3.47 -29.15
CA ARG A 459 13.29 -2.27 -29.57
C ARG A 459 12.35 -2.64 -30.72
N ILE A 460 11.14 -2.07 -30.69
CA ILE A 460 10.12 -2.26 -31.73
C ILE A 460 9.78 -0.93 -32.39
N THR A 461 9.21 -1.03 -33.58
CA THR A 461 8.64 0.11 -34.33
C THR A 461 7.17 0.31 -33.95
N ASN A 462 6.55 1.42 -34.41
CA ASN A 462 5.10 1.60 -34.29
C ASN A 462 4.32 0.45 -34.95
N ALA A 463 4.82 -0.12 -36.05
CA ALA A 463 4.20 -1.29 -36.70
C ALA A 463 4.24 -2.52 -35.75
N GLY A 464 5.38 -2.75 -35.07
CA GLY A 464 5.49 -3.82 -34.08
C GLY A 464 4.62 -3.58 -32.85
N LEU A 465 4.39 -2.33 -32.46
CA LEU A 465 3.44 -2.00 -31.41
C LEU A 465 1.99 -2.31 -31.83
N GLN A 466 1.61 -1.95 -33.05
CA GLN A 466 0.28 -2.30 -33.59
C GLN A 466 0.08 -3.80 -33.70
N GLU A 467 1.08 -4.55 -34.16
CA GLU A 467 1.08 -6.03 -34.19
C GLU A 467 0.90 -6.63 -32.79
N SER A 468 1.42 -5.97 -31.74
CA SER A 468 1.32 -6.44 -30.36
C SER A 468 -0.09 -6.29 -29.76
N HIS A 469 -0.94 -5.45 -30.35
CA HIS A 469 -2.33 -5.32 -29.98
C HIS A 469 -3.23 -6.24 -30.79
N VAL A 470 -4.42 -6.53 -30.25
CA VAL A 470 -5.46 -7.26 -31.01
C VAL A 470 -5.78 -6.47 -32.28
N HIS A 471 -5.67 -7.12 -33.44
CA HIS A 471 -5.93 -6.54 -34.75
C HIS A 471 -6.71 -7.52 -35.65
N ASP A 472 -7.36 -7.02 -36.68
CA ASP A 472 -8.12 -7.77 -37.69
C ASP A 472 -9.27 -8.64 -37.16
N VAL A 473 -9.72 -8.40 -35.93
CA VAL A 473 -10.86 -9.08 -35.30
C VAL A 473 -11.72 -8.10 -34.50
N THR A 474 -13.00 -8.40 -34.39
CA THR A 474 -13.90 -7.69 -33.47
C THR A 474 -13.94 -8.42 -32.13
N ILE A 475 -13.62 -7.72 -31.05
CA ILE A 475 -13.69 -8.28 -29.69
C ILE A 475 -15.15 -8.49 -29.34
N THR A 476 -15.56 -9.74 -29.14
CA THR A 476 -16.93 -10.10 -28.71
C THR A 476 -17.03 -10.29 -27.20
N ARG A 477 -15.90 -10.55 -26.53
CA ARG A 477 -15.79 -10.66 -25.08
C ARG A 477 -14.43 -10.11 -24.63
N GLU A 478 -14.47 -9.11 -23.75
CA GLU A 478 -13.24 -8.55 -23.16
C GLU A 478 -12.55 -9.55 -22.24
N ALA A 479 -11.22 -9.54 -22.25
CA ALA A 479 -10.43 -10.22 -21.24
C ALA A 479 -10.23 -9.29 -20.02
N PRO A 480 -10.22 -9.81 -18.79
CA PRO A 480 -10.11 -8.98 -17.58
C PRO A 480 -8.80 -8.15 -17.51
N ASN A 481 -7.78 -8.56 -18.25
CA ASN A 481 -6.47 -7.91 -18.33
C ASN A 481 -6.23 -7.19 -19.68
N TYR A 482 -7.22 -7.19 -20.57
CA TYR A 482 -7.19 -6.50 -21.87
C TYR A 482 -8.55 -5.83 -22.14
N PRO A 483 -8.87 -4.72 -21.48
CA PRO A 483 -10.12 -3.97 -21.72
C PRO A 483 -10.05 -3.27 -23.09
N THR A 484 -11.18 -3.20 -23.79
CA THR A 484 -11.32 -2.34 -24.97
C THR A 484 -11.23 -0.87 -24.56
N ARG A 485 -10.49 -0.10 -25.33
CA ARG A 485 -10.34 1.37 -25.15
C ARG A 485 -11.58 2.12 -25.57
#